data_c9053836f63b03b97915fab9838ac597
#
_entry.id   c9053836f63b03b97915fab9838ac597
#
_cell.length_a   1.000
_cell.length_b   1.000
_cell.length_c   1.000
_cell.angle_alpha   90.00
_cell.angle_beta   90.00
_cell.angle_gamma   90.00
#
_symmetry.space_group_name_H-M   'P 1'
#
loop_
_entity.id
_entity.type
_entity.pdbx_description
1 polymer ?
#
loop_
_entity_poly.entity_id
_entity_poly.type
_entity_poly.pdbx_seq_one_letter_code
_entity_poly.pdbx_strand_id
1 'polypeptide(L)'
;MKIRTIFCFAIGLSALSMAAPASASDLVLYDALDFAGPVAKAFQAKTGLTVDIVEPGSTGETLGKIAAEGDNPQFDIVWLDGSAVMERMAADHVLQAVPAAVFDKVAFTDLGKSLIPQSHAFLPTGTSTTAIEVNTKKVAGDKMPKSWADLQSFAGSVAAKDPNLSGPAYQWLAGFFQTNGLDAGKALLAKTFTNKALSGLSSGGKVNKAVLTGDASVGINQDSAIFSKIAAGEPVVAVYPSEGSVSLPQGLGISAKTQHMDAAQKFIDFVTSPEGQATMQNGDDTDFFYIPIIKGINAKPGRETNITYTHLDDAVASAHETEWKQWYKDNFVQ
;
A
#
# COMPACT_ATOMS: atom_id res chain seq x y z
N MET A 1 -75.43 7.40 48.94
CA MET A 1 -74.67 8.31 48.11
C MET A 1 -73.58 7.47 47.43
N LYS A 2 -73.75 7.09 46.14
CA LYS A 2 -72.86 6.14 45.42
C LYS A 2 -71.93 6.97 44.51
N ILE A 3 -70.63 6.95 44.77
CA ILE A 3 -69.61 7.59 43.94
C ILE A 3 -69.22 6.61 42.87
N ARG A 4 -69.42 7.02 41.59
CA ARG A 4 -68.96 6.30 40.40
C ARG A 4 -67.59 6.80 40.01
N THR A 5 -66.57 5.95 40.10
CA THR A 5 -65.23 6.20 39.58
C THR A 5 -65.20 5.92 38.08
N ILE A 6 -64.87 6.93 37.26
CA ILE A 6 -64.64 6.77 35.82
C ILE A 6 -63.19 6.45 35.61
N PHE A 7 -62.92 5.29 35.02
CA PHE A 7 -61.56 4.91 34.53
C PHE A 7 -61.37 5.43 33.11
N CYS A 8 -60.51 6.40 32.91
CA CYS A 8 -60.06 6.82 31.59
C CYS A 8 -58.94 5.87 31.11
N PHE A 9 -59.21 5.10 30.07
CA PHE A 9 -58.20 4.32 29.34
C PHE A 9 -57.47 5.25 28.36
N ALA A 10 -56.18 5.55 28.61
CA ALA A 10 -55.33 6.24 27.68
C ALA A 10 -54.70 5.18 26.72
N ILE A 11 -55.15 5.19 25.46
CA ILE A 11 -54.54 4.38 24.40
C ILE A 11 -53.27 5.11 23.96
N GLY A 12 -52.10 4.57 24.40
CA GLY A 12 -50.78 5.02 23.93
C GLY A 12 -50.55 4.54 22.49
N LEU A 13 -50.52 5.46 21.54
CA LEU A 13 -50.13 5.22 20.17
C LEU A 13 -48.59 5.06 20.15
N SER A 14 -48.11 3.81 20.16
CA SER A 14 -46.69 3.53 19.95
C SER A 14 -46.36 3.75 18.46
N ALA A 15 -45.67 4.85 18.15
CA ALA A 15 -45.11 5.06 16.83
C ALA A 15 -44.00 4.05 16.61
N LEU A 16 -44.21 2.98 15.83
CA LEU A 16 -43.16 2.15 15.29
C LEU A 16 -42.32 3.01 14.33
N SER A 17 -41.16 3.44 14.78
CA SER A 17 -40.14 3.97 13.91
C SER A 17 -39.68 2.81 13.00
N MET A 18 -40.16 2.76 11.76
CA MET A 18 -39.57 1.94 10.72
C MET A 18 -38.15 2.46 10.49
N ALA A 19 -37.13 1.78 11.06
CA ALA A 19 -35.78 1.95 10.59
C ALA A 19 -35.74 1.57 9.10
N ALA A 20 -35.46 2.52 8.23
CA ALA A 20 -35.19 2.22 6.84
C ALA A 20 -34.07 1.15 6.81
N PRO A 21 -34.18 0.09 5.99
CA PRO A 21 -33.07 -0.86 5.83
C PRO A 21 -31.85 -0.04 5.41
N ALA A 22 -30.74 -0.20 6.09
CA ALA A 22 -29.46 0.32 5.62
C ALA A 22 -29.27 -0.21 4.20
N SER A 23 -29.25 0.67 3.21
CA SER A 23 -28.97 0.29 1.84
C SER A 23 -27.58 -0.33 1.84
N ALA A 24 -27.43 -1.56 1.32
CA ALA A 24 -26.12 -2.12 1.06
C ALA A 24 -25.34 -1.15 0.16
N SER A 25 -24.06 -0.97 0.41
CA SER A 25 -23.21 -0.13 -0.43
C SER A 25 -23.15 -0.72 -1.85
N ASP A 26 -22.97 0.16 -2.85
CA ASP A 26 -22.83 -0.27 -4.25
C ASP A 26 -21.48 -0.92 -4.51
N LEU A 27 -20.48 -0.67 -3.64
CA LEU A 27 -19.12 -1.18 -3.75
C LEU A 27 -18.49 -1.30 -2.37
N VAL A 28 -17.77 -2.40 -2.11
CA VAL A 28 -16.91 -2.59 -0.93
C VAL A 28 -15.45 -2.56 -1.35
N LEU A 29 -14.70 -1.59 -0.81
CA LEU A 29 -13.28 -1.39 -1.07
C LEU A 29 -12.45 -1.79 0.14
N TYR A 30 -11.58 -2.78 0.00
CA TYR A 30 -10.54 -3.08 0.98
C TYR A 30 -9.25 -2.39 0.55
N ASP A 31 -8.64 -1.63 1.43
CA ASP A 31 -7.44 -0.87 1.10
C ASP A 31 -6.41 -0.80 2.22
N ALA A 32 -5.23 -0.27 1.88
CA ALA A 32 -4.16 0.08 2.79
C ALA A 32 -3.39 1.31 2.28
N LEU A 33 -4.09 2.26 1.62
CA LEU A 33 -3.51 3.43 0.94
C LEU A 33 -4.19 4.72 1.40
N ASP A 34 -3.44 5.67 1.90
CA ASP A 34 -3.93 6.92 2.51
C ASP A 34 -4.92 7.71 1.61
N PHE A 35 -4.82 7.59 0.29
CA PHE A 35 -5.67 8.31 -0.64
C PHE A 35 -7.01 7.60 -0.98
N ALA A 36 -7.20 6.34 -0.57
CA ALA A 36 -8.41 5.57 -0.95
C ALA A 36 -9.70 6.23 -0.43
N GLY A 37 -9.70 6.67 0.82
CA GLY A 37 -10.83 7.40 1.41
C GLY A 37 -11.22 8.67 0.65
N PRO A 38 -10.30 9.63 0.42
CA PRO A 38 -10.55 10.80 -0.42
C PRO A 38 -11.06 10.46 -1.83
N VAL A 39 -10.49 9.44 -2.48
CA VAL A 39 -10.88 9.00 -3.82
C VAL A 39 -12.29 8.42 -3.82
N ALA A 40 -12.63 7.56 -2.88
CA ALA A 40 -13.98 7.00 -2.76
C ALA A 40 -15.02 8.09 -2.53
N LYS A 41 -14.72 9.08 -1.68
CA LYS A 41 -15.60 10.22 -1.45
C LYS A 41 -15.82 11.06 -2.72
N ALA A 42 -14.79 11.31 -3.50
CA ALA A 42 -14.90 12.02 -4.77
C ALA A 42 -15.68 11.22 -5.81
N PHE A 43 -15.44 9.90 -5.88
CA PHE A 43 -16.20 8.98 -6.73
C PHE A 43 -17.71 9.01 -6.39
N GLN A 44 -18.06 8.89 -5.10
CA GLN A 44 -19.46 8.98 -4.63
C GLN A 44 -20.12 10.30 -5.02
N ALA A 45 -19.41 11.42 -4.84
CA ALA A 45 -19.91 12.75 -5.20
C ALA A 45 -20.20 12.88 -6.70
N LYS A 46 -19.36 12.22 -7.54
CA LYS A 46 -19.49 12.28 -9.01
C LYS A 46 -20.57 11.34 -9.57
N THR A 47 -20.68 10.16 -9.01
CA THR A 47 -21.48 9.07 -9.60
C THR A 47 -22.78 8.80 -8.86
N GLY A 48 -22.89 9.20 -7.61
CA GLY A 48 -23.96 8.83 -6.69
C GLY A 48 -23.89 7.41 -6.15
N LEU A 49 -22.89 6.60 -6.60
CA LEU A 49 -22.66 5.26 -6.07
C LEU A 49 -21.95 5.31 -4.72
N THR A 50 -22.40 4.50 -3.78
CA THR A 50 -21.83 4.44 -2.44
C THR A 50 -20.66 3.45 -2.38
N VAL A 51 -19.58 3.81 -1.66
CA VAL A 51 -18.43 2.95 -1.41
C VAL A 51 -18.28 2.75 0.09
N ASP A 52 -18.31 1.51 0.54
CA ASP A 52 -17.93 1.12 1.89
C ASP A 52 -16.44 0.79 1.92
N ILE A 53 -15.69 1.50 2.76
CA ILE A 53 -14.23 1.36 2.84
C ILE A 53 -13.89 0.57 4.08
N VAL A 54 -13.07 -0.46 3.90
CA VAL A 54 -12.51 -1.28 4.99
C VAL A 54 -11.00 -1.17 4.94
N GLU A 55 -10.45 -0.46 5.92
CA GLU A 55 -9.03 -0.17 6.06
C GLU A 55 -8.50 -0.81 7.35
N PRO A 56 -8.03 -2.05 7.31
CA PRO A 56 -7.50 -2.73 8.51
C PRO A 56 -6.19 -2.12 9.03
N GLY A 57 -5.50 -1.29 8.24
CA GLY A 57 -4.32 -0.53 8.65
C GLY A 57 -3.05 -0.83 7.85
N SER A 58 -2.89 -2.03 7.31
CA SER A 58 -1.73 -2.40 6.49
C SER A 58 -2.08 -3.48 5.48
N THR A 59 -1.24 -3.63 4.44
CA THR A 59 -1.37 -4.75 3.48
C THR A 59 -1.47 -6.10 4.19
N GLY A 60 -0.63 -6.35 5.21
CA GLY A 60 -0.63 -7.61 5.95
C GLY A 60 -1.93 -7.84 6.72
N GLU A 61 -2.48 -6.81 7.36
CA GLU A 61 -3.75 -6.88 8.08
C GLU A 61 -4.94 -7.05 7.12
N THR A 62 -4.91 -6.39 5.96
CA THR A 62 -5.92 -6.57 4.90
C THR A 62 -5.91 -8.00 4.37
N LEU A 63 -4.73 -8.57 4.10
CA LEU A 63 -4.60 -9.98 3.71
C LEU A 63 -5.06 -10.94 4.80
N GLY A 64 -4.75 -10.65 6.07
CA GLY A 64 -5.22 -11.43 7.22
C GLY A 64 -6.74 -11.44 7.32
N LYS A 65 -7.38 -10.30 7.08
CA LYS A 65 -8.85 -10.20 7.02
C LYS A 65 -9.42 -11.03 5.87
N ILE A 66 -8.89 -10.89 4.66
CA ILE A 66 -9.32 -11.67 3.49
C ILE A 66 -9.18 -13.18 3.75
N ALA A 67 -8.05 -13.59 4.32
CA ALA A 67 -7.81 -15.00 4.66
C ALA A 67 -8.81 -15.52 5.70
N ALA A 68 -9.21 -14.70 6.67
CA ALA A 68 -10.22 -15.07 7.68
C ALA A 68 -11.63 -15.20 7.09
N GLU A 69 -11.93 -14.55 5.95
CA GLU A 69 -13.21 -14.66 5.24
C GLU A 69 -13.29 -15.92 4.36
N GLY A 70 -12.17 -16.54 4.07
CA GLY A 70 -12.07 -17.81 3.34
C GLY A 70 -12.71 -17.74 1.94
N ASP A 71 -13.61 -18.69 1.67
CA ASP A 71 -14.28 -18.79 0.35
C ASP A 71 -15.35 -17.72 0.08
N ASN A 72 -15.60 -16.84 1.06
CA ASN A 72 -16.62 -15.79 0.94
C ASN A 72 -16.04 -14.40 1.26
N PRO A 73 -15.08 -13.91 0.46
CA PRO A 73 -14.50 -12.57 0.64
C PRO A 73 -15.60 -11.50 0.52
N GLN A 74 -15.52 -10.50 1.39
CA GLN A 74 -16.57 -9.46 1.52
C GLN A 74 -16.25 -8.18 0.75
N PHE A 75 -15.23 -8.19 -0.11
CA PHE A 75 -14.83 -7.04 -0.90
C PHE A 75 -15.15 -7.22 -2.39
N ASP A 76 -15.36 -6.11 -3.07
CA ASP A 76 -15.47 -6.04 -4.53
C ASP A 76 -14.14 -5.64 -5.17
N ILE A 77 -13.46 -4.66 -4.56
CA ILE A 77 -12.16 -4.17 -4.97
C ILE A 77 -11.20 -4.23 -3.78
N VAL A 78 -9.95 -4.59 -4.04
CA VAL A 78 -8.84 -4.40 -3.13
C VAL A 78 -7.82 -3.43 -3.75
N TRP A 79 -7.28 -2.51 -2.96
CA TRP A 79 -6.29 -1.53 -3.41
C TRP A 79 -5.07 -1.52 -2.50
N LEU A 80 -3.96 -2.09 -2.97
CA LEU A 80 -2.77 -2.37 -2.16
C LEU A 80 -1.49 -2.00 -2.92
N ASP A 81 -0.40 -1.83 -2.16
CA ASP A 81 0.96 -1.76 -2.69
C ASP A 81 1.57 -3.14 -2.89
N GLY A 82 2.28 -3.31 -4.00
CA GLY A 82 3.13 -4.46 -4.30
C GLY A 82 2.50 -5.45 -5.28
N SER A 83 3.23 -5.75 -6.35
CA SER A 83 2.81 -6.68 -7.39
C SER A 83 2.76 -8.13 -6.90
N ALA A 84 3.76 -8.57 -6.13
CA ALA A 84 3.86 -9.96 -5.67
C ALA A 84 2.65 -10.42 -4.86
N VAL A 85 2.10 -9.54 -3.99
CA VAL A 85 0.91 -9.87 -3.20
C VAL A 85 -0.34 -9.97 -4.06
N MET A 86 -0.47 -9.11 -5.05
CA MET A 86 -1.62 -9.12 -5.97
C MET A 86 -1.58 -10.36 -6.88
N GLU A 87 -0.40 -10.72 -7.37
CA GLU A 87 -0.17 -11.97 -8.15
C GLU A 87 -0.49 -13.21 -7.31
N ARG A 88 -0.10 -13.23 -6.04
CA ARG A 88 -0.43 -14.31 -5.12
C ARG A 88 -1.95 -14.45 -4.93
N MET A 89 -2.66 -13.34 -4.71
CA MET A 89 -4.12 -13.36 -4.59
C MET A 89 -4.80 -13.87 -5.87
N ALA A 90 -4.26 -13.56 -7.04
CA ALA A 90 -4.76 -14.09 -8.30
C ALA A 90 -4.49 -15.59 -8.46
N ALA A 91 -3.29 -16.06 -8.09
CA ALA A 91 -2.95 -17.49 -8.10
C ALA A 91 -3.83 -18.30 -7.14
N ASP A 92 -4.21 -17.72 -6.01
CA ASP A 92 -5.12 -18.32 -5.03
C ASP A 92 -6.62 -18.13 -5.40
N HIS A 93 -6.92 -17.62 -6.60
CA HIS A 93 -8.28 -17.37 -7.11
C HIS A 93 -9.13 -16.41 -6.25
N VAL A 94 -8.49 -15.56 -5.45
CA VAL A 94 -9.14 -14.49 -4.67
C VAL A 94 -9.49 -13.32 -5.59
N LEU A 95 -8.60 -13.01 -6.56
CA LEU A 95 -8.83 -12.02 -7.60
C LEU A 95 -9.16 -12.68 -8.93
N GLN A 96 -9.99 -12.01 -9.72
CA GLN A 96 -10.16 -12.31 -11.13
C GLN A 96 -9.31 -11.34 -11.97
N ALA A 97 -8.99 -11.74 -13.19
CA ALA A 97 -8.27 -10.87 -14.10
C ALA A 97 -9.09 -9.60 -14.42
N VAL A 98 -8.44 -8.45 -14.37
CA VAL A 98 -9.00 -7.19 -14.85
C VAL A 98 -9.17 -7.29 -16.37
N PRO A 99 -10.35 -6.97 -16.95
CA PRO A 99 -10.56 -7.09 -18.38
C PRO A 99 -9.56 -6.29 -19.21
N ALA A 100 -9.00 -6.90 -20.28
CA ALA A 100 -8.01 -6.24 -21.13
C ALA A 100 -8.46 -4.87 -21.66
N ALA A 101 -9.73 -4.74 -22.00
CA ALA A 101 -10.32 -3.47 -22.46
C ALA A 101 -10.22 -2.32 -21.43
N VAL A 102 -9.97 -2.60 -20.15
CA VAL A 102 -9.74 -1.59 -19.13
C VAL A 102 -8.35 -0.97 -19.34
N PHE A 103 -7.34 -1.81 -19.56
CA PHE A 103 -5.97 -1.35 -19.81
C PHE A 103 -5.86 -0.53 -21.10
N ASP A 104 -6.61 -0.90 -22.14
CA ASP A 104 -6.62 -0.20 -23.43
C ASP A 104 -7.14 1.25 -23.32
N LYS A 105 -7.98 1.54 -22.32
CA LYS A 105 -8.51 2.88 -22.08
C LYS A 105 -7.55 3.80 -21.35
N VAL A 106 -6.54 3.25 -20.65
CA VAL A 106 -5.63 4.03 -19.81
C VAL A 106 -4.38 4.43 -20.61
N ALA A 107 -4.13 5.71 -20.72
CA ALA A 107 -2.95 6.24 -21.41
C ALA A 107 -1.69 6.11 -20.54
N PHE A 108 -1.20 4.90 -20.33
CA PHE A 108 -0.01 4.65 -19.52
C PHE A 108 1.25 5.29 -20.09
N THR A 109 2.15 5.75 -19.21
CA THR A 109 3.55 6.04 -19.53
C THR A 109 4.29 4.74 -19.85
N ASP A 110 5.55 4.81 -20.30
CA ASP A 110 6.33 3.59 -20.55
C ASP A 110 6.61 2.85 -19.22
N LEU A 111 6.85 3.56 -18.12
CA LEU A 111 6.90 2.96 -16.79
C LEU A 111 5.57 2.28 -16.45
N GLY A 112 4.44 2.96 -16.65
CA GLY A 112 3.12 2.38 -16.38
C GLY A 112 2.86 1.10 -17.15
N LYS A 113 3.24 1.04 -18.44
CA LYS A 113 3.13 -0.18 -19.26
C LYS A 113 3.98 -1.33 -18.72
N SER A 114 5.18 -1.05 -18.21
CA SER A 114 6.06 -2.09 -17.65
C SER A 114 5.55 -2.66 -16.32
N LEU A 115 4.60 -1.98 -15.68
CA LEU A 115 3.97 -2.42 -14.42
C LEU A 115 2.67 -3.21 -14.63
N ILE A 116 2.19 -3.33 -15.86
CA ILE A 116 1.00 -4.15 -16.16
C ILE A 116 1.39 -5.63 -16.03
N PRO A 117 0.76 -6.38 -15.11
CA PRO A 117 1.07 -7.78 -14.94
C PRO A 117 0.56 -8.62 -16.12
N GLN A 118 1.30 -9.65 -16.52
CA GLN A 118 0.87 -10.55 -17.60
C GLN A 118 -0.42 -11.31 -17.26
N SER A 119 -0.64 -11.59 -15.99
CA SER A 119 -1.87 -12.19 -15.45
C SER A 119 -3.09 -11.28 -15.54
N HIS A 120 -2.88 -9.95 -15.69
CA HIS A 120 -3.89 -8.92 -15.47
C HIS A 120 -4.54 -8.99 -14.07
N ALA A 121 -3.83 -9.51 -13.07
CA ALA A 121 -4.34 -9.67 -11.71
C ALA A 121 -4.79 -8.35 -11.07
N PHE A 122 -4.18 -7.23 -11.47
CA PHE A 122 -4.51 -5.90 -11.00
C PHE A 122 -4.25 -4.83 -12.06
N LEU A 123 -4.90 -3.69 -11.92
CA LEU A 123 -4.60 -2.48 -12.70
C LEU A 123 -3.67 -1.59 -11.88
N PRO A 124 -2.47 -1.24 -12.36
CA PRO A 124 -1.61 -0.27 -11.68
C PRO A 124 -2.18 1.14 -11.79
N THR A 125 -2.23 1.87 -10.67
CA THR A 125 -2.80 3.23 -10.58
C THR A 125 -1.75 4.30 -10.34
N GLY A 126 -0.60 3.90 -9.82
CA GLY A 126 0.57 4.68 -9.50
C GLY A 126 1.68 3.73 -9.08
N THR A 127 2.84 4.27 -8.74
CA THR A 127 3.93 3.48 -8.17
C THR A 127 4.73 4.31 -7.17
N SER A 128 5.42 3.64 -6.30
CA SER A 128 6.51 4.16 -5.49
C SER A 128 7.69 3.19 -5.62
N THR A 129 8.71 3.36 -4.81
CA THR A 129 9.81 2.40 -4.70
C THR A 129 10.37 2.40 -3.27
N THR A 130 11.29 1.52 -2.99
CA THR A 130 12.03 1.54 -1.73
C THR A 130 13.34 2.30 -1.91
N ALA A 131 13.63 3.21 -0.99
CA ALA A 131 14.86 3.98 -0.96
C ALA A 131 15.51 3.91 0.43
N ILE A 132 16.74 4.39 0.51
CA ILE A 132 17.44 4.60 1.78
C ILE A 132 17.06 5.99 2.28
N GLU A 133 16.34 6.05 3.40
CA GLU A 133 16.06 7.28 4.13
C GLU A 133 17.27 7.66 4.96
N VAL A 134 17.81 8.85 4.78
CA VAL A 134 19.01 9.29 5.48
C VAL A 134 18.76 10.54 6.29
N ASN A 135 19.08 10.52 7.58
CA ASN A 135 19.04 11.70 8.43
C ASN A 135 20.25 12.60 8.16
N THR A 136 20.02 13.75 7.53
CA THR A 136 21.07 14.69 7.11
C THR A 136 21.81 15.37 8.27
N LYS A 137 21.24 15.34 9.49
CA LYS A 137 21.92 15.82 10.72
C LYS A 137 22.85 14.76 11.32
N LYS A 138 22.68 13.49 10.98
CA LYS A 138 23.47 12.35 11.52
C LYS A 138 24.53 11.87 10.54
N VAL A 139 24.24 11.95 9.24
CA VAL A 139 25.11 11.41 8.19
C VAL A 139 25.66 12.57 7.36
N ALA A 140 26.98 12.76 7.39
CA ALA A 140 27.66 13.77 6.58
C ALA A 140 27.63 13.40 5.08
N GLY A 141 27.73 14.38 4.19
CA GLY A 141 27.56 14.19 2.74
C GLY A 141 28.54 13.20 2.13
N ASP A 142 29.80 13.15 2.61
CA ASP A 142 30.82 12.20 2.18
C ASP A 142 30.58 10.74 2.65
N LYS A 143 29.71 10.57 3.66
CA LYS A 143 29.32 9.27 4.22
C LYS A 143 27.93 8.81 3.78
N MET A 144 27.28 9.53 2.86
CA MET A 144 25.99 9.09 2.31
C MET A 144 26.12 7.71 1.66
N PRO A 145 25.24 6.75 1.98
CA PRO A 145 25.24 5.45 1.32
C PRO A 145 24.93 5.64 -0.17
N LYS A 146 25.50 4.80 -1.04
CA LYS A 146 25.26 4.82 -2.49
C LYS A 146 24.75 3.49 -3.03
N SER A 147 24.80 2.47 -2.19
CA SER A 147 24.43 1.10 -2.51
C SER A 147 23.76 0.44 -1.31
N TRP A 148 23.07 -0.68 -1.54
CA TRP A 148 22.56 -1.51 -0.43
C TRP A 148 23.71 -2.04 0.45
N ALA A 149 24.86 -2.32 -0.16
CA ALA A 149 26.05 -2.81 0.56
C ALA A 149 26.61 -1.79 1.55
N ASP A 150 26.47 -0.49 1.27
CA ASP A 150 26.97 0.57 2.15
C ASP A 150 26.21 0.62 3.49
N LEU A 151 25.01 0.03 3.58
CA LEU A 151 24.25 -0.05 4.83
C LEU A 151 24.98 -0.80 5.94
N GLN A 152 25.97 -1.67 5.60
CA GLN A 152 26.83 -2.31 6.60
C GLN A 152 27.64 -1.28 7.43
N SER A 153 27.95 -0.11 6.85
CA SER A 153 28.64 0.96 7.57
C SER A 153 27.78 1.61 8.66
N PHE A 154 26.48 1.33 8.65
CA PHE A 154 25.48 1.80 9.62
C PHE A 154 24.94 0.66 10.50
N ALA A 155 25.64 -0.48 10.56
CA ALA A 155 25.19 -1.65 11.31
C ALA A 155 24.71 -1.28 12.74
N GLY A 156 23.52 -1.76 13.11
CA GLY A 156 22.87 -1.44 14.39
C GLY A 156 22.16 -0.09 14.44
N SER A 157 22.25 0.73 13.38
CA SER A 157 21.56 2.03 13.24
C SER A 157 20.75 2.12 11.94
N VAL A 158 20.28 0.98 11.44
CA VAL A 158 19.41 0.86 10.25
C VAL A 158 18.01 0.48 10.68
N ALA A 159 17.03 1.32 10.36
CA ALA A 159 15.62 1.04 10.58
C ALA A 159 14.97 0.39 9.34
N ALA A 160 14.15 -0.64 9.54
CA ALA A 160 13.42 -1.29 8.45
C ALA A 160 12.06 -1.83 8.94
N LYS A 161 11.10 -1.93 8.03
CA LYS A 161 9.80 -2.57 8.29
C LYS A 161 9.93 -4.09 8.32
N ASP A 162 9.07 -4.73 9.11
CA ASP A 162 8.89 -6.19 9.06
C ASP A 162 8.17 -6.59 7.76
N PRO A 163 8.78 -7.43 6.91
CA PRO A 163 8.14 -7.94 5.70
C PRO A 163 6.87 -8.78 5.95
N ASN A 164 6.67 -9.28 7.17
CA ASN A 164 5.46 -10.02 7.53
C ASN A 164 4.24 -9.09 7.69
N LEU A 165 4.47 -7.82 8.01
CA LEU A 165 3.44 -6.82 8.27
C LEU A 165 3.24 -5.86 7.10
N SER A 166 4.22 -5.75 6.18
CA SER A 166 4.24 -4.75 5.13
C SER A 166 4.52 -5.37 3.76
N GLY A 167 3.56 -5.22 2.83
CA GLY A 167 3.72 -5.61 1.42
C GLY A 167 4.92 -4.94 0.75
N PRO A 168 5.08 -3.60 0.84
CA PRO A 168 6.27 -2.91 0.34
C PRO A 168 7.59 -3.44 0.90
N ALA A 169 7.64 -3.80 2.18
CA ALA A 169 8.85 -4.36 2.78
C ALA A 169 9.16 -5.77 2.25
N TYR A 170 8.12 -6.58 2.01
CA TYR A 170 8.32 -7.88 1.38
C TYR A 170 8.78 -7.72 -0.08
N GLN A 171 8.17 -6.83 -0.84
CA GLN A 171 8.56 -6.56 -2.22
C GLN A 171 10.03 -6.12 -2.31
N TRP A 172 10.46 -5.22 -1.41
CA TRP A 172 11.85 -4.86 -1.28
C TRP A 172 12.75 -6.07 -0.97
N LEU A 173 12.39 -6.89 0.01
CA LEU A 173 13.18 -8.07 0.42
C LEU A 173 13.34 -9.05 -0.75
N ALA A 174 12.27 -9.33 -1.48
CA ALA A 174 12.27 -10.21 -2.63
C ALA A 174 13.17 -9.67 -3.75
N GLY A 175 13.04 -8.40 -4.11
CA GLY A 175 13.88 -7.77 -5.11
C GLY A 175 15.34 -7.66 -4.67
N PHE A 176 15.59 -7.41 -3.38
CA PHE A 176 16.93 -7.40 -2.81
C PHE A 176 17.62 -8.77 -2.95
N PHE A 177 16.89 -9.87 -2.69
CA PHE A 177 17.43 -11.23 -2.87
C PHE A 177 17.64 -11.59 -4.34
N GLN A 178 16.73 -11.17 -5.21
CA GLN A 178 16.87 -11.42 -6.66
C GLN A 178 18.06 -10.65 -7.26
N THR A 179 18.30 -9.42 -6.79
CA THR A 179 19.42 -8.57 -7.26
C THR A 179 20.76 -9.06 -6.75
N ASN A 180 20.85 -9.44 -5.47
CA ASN A 180 22.12 -9.76 -4.82
C ASN A 180 22.43 -11.28 -4.79
N GLY A 181 21.46 -12.13 -5.14
CA GLY A 181 21.49 -13.56 -4.86
C GLY A 181 21.08 -13.86 -3.41
N LEU A 182 20.44 -14.99 -3.19
CA LEU A 182 19.82 -15.32 -1.89
C LEU A 182 20.85 -15.38 -0.75
N ASP A 183 21.94 -16.14 -0.93
CA ASP A 183 22.93 -16.35 0.15
C ASP A 183 23.74 -15.07 0.43
N ALA A 184 24.15 -14.36 -0.63
CA ALA A 184 24.86 -13.10 -0.48
C ALA A 184 23.96 -12.02 0.13
N GLY A 185 22.69 -11.95 -0.28
CA GLY A 185 21.70 -11.06 0.29
C GLY A 185 21.44 -11.34 1.78
N LYS A 186 21.25 -12.61 2.14
CA LYS A 186 21.12 -13.03 3.56
C LYS A 186 22.34 -12.63 4.40
N ALA A 187 23.55 -12.86 3.87
CA ALA A 187 24.79 -12.48 4.55
C ALA A 187 24.93 -10.96 4.71
N LEU A 188 24.50 -10.18 3.72
CA LEU A 188 24.50 -8.71 3.76
C LEU A 188 23.54 -8.18 4.83
N LEU A 189 22.31 -8.69 4.86
CA LEU A 189 21.31 -8.31 5.87
C LEU A 189 21.75 -8.68 7.29
N ALA A 190 22.37 -9.86 7.48
CA ALA A 190 22.90 -10.26 8.78
C ALA A 190 23.98 -9.32 9.32
N LYS A 191 24.79 -8.73 8.43
CA LYS A 191 25.79 -7.72 8.81
C LYS A 191 25.16 -6.34 9.07
N THR A 192 24.03 -6.04 8.42
CA THR A 192 23.36 -4.74 8.49
C THR A 192 22.42 -4.66 9.71
N PHE A 193 21.56 -5.66 9.88
CA PHE A 193 20.52 -5.67 10.92
C PHE A 193 20.99 -6.31 12.22
N THR A 194 21.89 -5.65 12.92
CA THR A 194 22.42 -6.10 14.21
C THR A 194 21.61 -5.62 15.41
N ASN A 195 20.59 -4.77 15.20
CA ASN A 195 19.68 -4.26 16.21
C ASN A 195 18.22 -4.62 15.86
N LYS A 196 17.71 -5.69 16.45
CA LYS A 196 16.35 -6.18 16.20
C LYS A 196 15.23 -5.19 16.56
N ALA A 197 15.49 -4.24 17.45
CA ALA A 197 14.51 -3.20 17.78
C ALA A 197 14.25 -2.23 16.63
N LEU A 198 15.15 -2.16 15.64
CA LEU A 198 15.03 -1.30 14.47
C LEU A 198 14.65 -2.04 13.18
N SER A 199 14.95 -3.34 13.08
CA SER A 199 14.74 -4.12 11.84
C SER A 199 13.39 -4.82 11.73
N GLY A 200 12.52 -4.71 12.74
CA GLY A 200 11.18 -5.30 12.77
C GLY A 200 10.07 -4.28 13.01
N LEU A 201 10.18 -3.07 12.48
CA LEU A 201 9.20 -2.01 12.70
C LEU A 201 7.89 -2.29 11.94
N SER A 202 6.74 -1.95 12.54
CA SER A 202 5.44 -2.32 11.99
C SER A 202 4.95 -1.39 10.87
N SER A 203 5.57 -0.20 10.67
CA SER A 203 5.12 0.75 9.64
C SER A 203 6.22 1.68 9.14
N GLY A 204 6.03 2.27 7.95
CA GLY A 204 6.91 3.31 7.41
C GLY A 204 7.00 4.55 8.30
N GLY A 205 5.90 4.92 8.96
CA GLY A 205 5.90 6.02 9.93
C GLY A 205 6.81 5.76 11.13
N LYS A 206 6.94 4.49 11.58
CA LYS A 206 7.90 4.13 12.64
C LYS A 206 9.35 4.16 12.14
N VAL A 207 9.61 3.81 10.88
CA VAL A 207 10.93 3.99 10.25
C VAL A 207 11.28 5.48 10.21
N ASN A 208 10.41 6.32 9.65
CA ASN A 208 10.57 7.78 9.64
C ASN A 208 10.86 8.32 11.05
N LYS A 209 10.07 7.89 12.05
CA LYS A 209 10.28 8.31 13.44
C LYS A 209 11.67 7.95 13.94
N ALA A 210 12.10 6.71 13.78
CA ALA A 210 13.42 6.24 14.24
C ALA A 210 14.56 7.03 13.57
N VAL A 211 14.43 7.34 12.27
CA VAL A 211 15.41 8.15 11.54
C VAL A 211 15.39 9.61 12.02
N LEU A 212 14.22 10.22 12.15
CA LEU A 212 14.08 11.63 12.56
C LEU A 212 14.54 11.88 14.00
N THR A 213 14.23 10.98 14.94
CA THR A 213 14.70 11.08 16.33
C THR A 213 16.20 10.80 16.47
N GLY A 214 16.79 10.11 15.47
CA GLY A 214 18.19 9.71 15.47
C GLY A 214 18.46 8.41 16.24
N ASP A 215 17.42 7.62 16.53
CA ASP A 215 17.55 6.23 16.99
C ASP A 215 18.16 5.35 15.90
N ALA A 216 17.86 5.68 14.62
CA ALA A 216 18.54 5.17 13.45
C ALA A 216 19.20 6.31 12.67
N SER A 217 20.35 6.05 12.07
CA SER A 217 21.03 7.01 11.18
C SER A 217 20.42 6.97 9.78
N VAL A 218 19.99 5.78 9.36
CA VAL A 218 19.38 5.51 8.06
C VAL A 218 18.19 4.56 8.22
N GLY A 219 17.30 4.58 7.24
CA GLY A 219 16.16 3.67 7.17
C GLY A 219 16.01 3.06 5.78
N ILE A 220 15.41 1.88 5.69
CA ILE A 220 14.89 1.33 4.44
C ILE A 220 13.40 1.57 4.46
N ASN A 221 12.94 2.46 3.60
CA ASN A 221 11.54 2.91 3.62
C ASN A 221 11.00 3.08 2.19
N GLN A 222 9.68 3.12 2.08
CA GLN A 222 9.00 3.52 0.86
C GLN A 222 9.34 4.99 0.57
N ASP A 223 9.75 5.30 -0.64
CA ASP A 223 10.23 6.63 -0.98
C ASP A 223 9.15 7.71 -0.86
N SER A 224 7.88 7.37 -1.12
CA SER A 224 6.75 8.27 -0.88
C SER A 224 6.68 8.71 0.59
N ALA A 225 6.95 7.81 1.55
CA ALA A 225 7.03 8.14 2.96
C ALA A 225 8.19 9.10 3.28
N ILE A 226 9.31 8.96 2.58
CA ILE A 226 10.46 9.88 2.74
C ILE A 226 10.10 11.25 2.14
N PHE A 227 9.49 11.29 0.94
CA PHE A 227 9.11 12.54 0.29
C PHE A 227 8.03 13.31 1.05
N SER A 228 7.12 12.65 1.77
CA SER A 228 6.19 13.35 2.68
C SER A 228 6.93 14.09 3.78
N LYS A 229 8.04 13.54 4.30
CA LYS A 229 8.87 14.20 5.31
C LYS A 229 9.74 15.31 4.74
N ILE A 230 10.28 15.12 3.53
CA ILE A 230 11.01 16.19 2.81
C ILE A 230 10.07 17.38 2.57
N ALA A 231 8.84 17.14 2.10
CA ALA A 231 7.85 18.19 1.88
C ALA A 231 7.44 18.92 3.17
N ALA A 232 7.45 18.21 4.31
CA ALA A 232 7.24 18.79 5.63
C ALA A 232 8.46 19.56 6.18
N GLY A 233 9.58 19.62 5.43
CA GLY A 233 10.80 20.33 5.84
C GLY A 233 11.66 19.56 6.84
N GLU A 234 11.45 18.27 7.00
CA GLU A 234 12.22 17.43 7.91
C GLU A 234 13.63 17.15 7.33
N PRO A 235 14.65 16.95 8.20
CA PRO A 235 16.04 16.80 7.80
C PRO A 235 16.38 15.39 7.29
N VAL A 236 15.66 14.95 6.27
CA VAL A 236 15.89 13.66 5.62
C VAL A 236 16.03 13.82 4.12
N VAL A 237 16.70 12.85 3.49
CA VAL A 237 16.78 12.72 2.03
C VAL A 237 16.53 11.26 1.63
N ALA A 238 15.99 11.07 0.43
CA ALA A 238 15.90 9.77 -0.20
C ALA A 238 17.17 9.52 -1.02
N VAL A 239 17.83 8.40 -0.77
CA VAL A 239 18.97 7.93 -1.57
C VAL A 239 18.57 6.65 -2.28
N TYR A 240 18.67 6.65 -3.61
CA TYR A 240 18.44 5.48 -4.43
C TYR A 240 19.75 4.72 -4.63
N PRO A 241 19.79 3.42 -4.29
CA PRO A 241 21.02 2.64 -4.41
C PRO A 241 21.40 2.45 -5.88
N SER A 242 22.71 2.38 -6.12
CA SER A 242 23.29 2.24 -7.48
C SER A 242 22.84 0.97 -8.20
N GLU A 243 22.50 -0.08 -7.47
CA GLU A 243 21.97 -1.35 -7.98
C GLU A 243 20.54 -1.22 -8.50
N GLY A 244 19.89 -0.09 -8.21
CA GLY A 244 18.49 0.17 -8.50
C GLY A 244 17.56 -0.22 -7.36
N SER A 245 16.30 0.13 -7.54
CA SER A 245 15.22 -0.13 -6.59
C SER A 245 14.07 -0.84 -7.27
N VAL A 246 13.37 -1.67 -6.51
CA VAL A 246 12.19 -2.38 -7.00
C VAL A 246 11.00 -1.44 -7.01
N SER A 247 10.24 -1.40 -8.10
CA SER A 247 8.97 -0.66 -8.15
C SER A 247 7.94 -1.27 -7.20
N LEU A 248 7.13 -0.42 -6.61
CA LEU A 248 6.03 -0.78 -5.73
C LEU A 248 4.71 -0.27 -6.36
N PRO A 249 4.14 -0.99 -7.34
CA PRO A 249 2.90 -0.57 -7.97
C PRO A 249 1.75 -0.57 -6.97
N GLN A 250 0.92 0.45 -7.03
CA GLN A 250 -0.35 0.53 -6.34
C GLN A 250 -1.41 -0.10 -7.23
N GLY A 251 -1.86 -1.29 -6.85
CA GLY A 251 -2.71 -2.12 -7.69
C GLY A 251 -4.16 -2.15 -7.24
N LEU A 252 -5.10 -1.93 -8.17
CA LEU A 252 -6.51 -2.23 -8.01
C LEU A 252 -6.81 -3.62 -8.53
N GLY A 253 -7.20 -4.54 -7.63
CA GLY A 253 -7.64 -5.89 -7.96
C GLY A 253 -9.16 -6.04 -7.78
N ILE A 254 -9.77 -6.86 -8.62
CA ILE A 254 -11.21 -7.15 -8.58
C ILE A 254 -11.42 -8.53 -7.93
N SER A 255 -12.27 -8.61 -6.92
CA SER A 255 -12.67 -9.86 -6.28
C SER A 255 -13.23 -10.86 -7.29
N ALA A 256 -12.78 -12.11 -7.24
CA ALA A 256 -13.36 -13.19 -8.05
C ALA A 256 -14.84 -13.50 -7.69
N LYS A 257 -15.32 -12.98 -6.56
CA LYS A 257 -16.67 -13.21 -6.04
C LYS A 257 -17.59 -11.98 -6.15
N THR A 258 -17.08 -10.84 -6.66
CA THR A 258 -17.89 -9.62 -6.74
C THR A 258 -19.18 -9.85 -7.54
N GLN A 259 -20.27 -9.28 -7.06
CA GLN A 259 -21.53 -9.17 -7.76
C GLN A 259 -21.76 -7.75 -8.30
N HIS A 260 -20.81 -6.82 -8.06
CA HIS A 260 -20.92 -5.40 -8.36
C HIS A 260 -19.94 -4.96 -9.47
N MET A 261 -19.74 -5.80 -10.50
CA MET A 261 -18.76 -5.57 -11.57
C MET A 261 -18.92 -4.19 -12.24
N ASP A 262 -20.15 -3.74 -12.48
CA ASP A 262 -20.40 -2.42 -13.10
C ASP A 262 -19.94 -1.26 -12.22
N ALA A 263 -20.13 -1.35 -10.90
CA ALA A 263 -19.65 -0.36 -9.95
C ALA A 263 -18.12 -0.40 -9.84
N ALA A 264 -17.53 -1.60 -9.80
CA ALA A 264 -16.08 -1.81 -9.80
C ALA A 264 -15.43 -1.19 -11.06
N GLN A 265 -15.99 -1.41 -12.24
CA GLN A 265 -15.53 -0.83 -13.49
C GLN A 265 -15.56 0.71 -13.46
N LYS A 266 -16.67 1.30 -12.99
CA LYS A 266 -16.80 2.75 -12.88
C LYS A 266 -15.80 3.34 -11.87
N PHE A 267 -15.51 2.62 -10.78
CA PHE A 267 -14.52 3.05 -9.81
C PHE A 267 -13.11 3.07 -10.44
N ILE A 268 -12.74 2.02 -11.17
CA ILE A 268 -11.48 1.94 -11.92
C ILE A 268 -11.38 3.08 -12.95
N ASP A 269 -12.43 3.30 -13.75
CA ASP A 269 -12.48 4.38 -14.74
C ASP A 269 -12.32 5.77 -14.06
N PHE A 270 -12.87 5.95 -12.85
CA PHE A 270 -12.69 7.17 -12.07
C PHE A 270 -11.26 7.34 -11.58
N VAL A 271 -10.69 6.31 -10.94
CA VAL A 271 -9.32 6.35 -10.38
C VAL A 271 -8.29 6.68 -11.47
N THR A 272 -8.48 6.13 -12.67
CA THR A 272 -7.56 6.36 -13.80
C THR A 272 -7.83 7.66 -14.57
N SER A 273 -8.88 8.39 -14.23
CA SER A 273 -9.20 9.69 -14.81
C SER A 273 -8.29 10.82 -14.25
N PRO A 274 -8.15 11.95 -14.96
CA PRO A 274 -7.43 13.10 -14.43
C PRO A 274 -7.94 13.59 -13.06
N GLU A 275 -9.25 13.53 -12.81
CA GLU A 275 -9.86 13.93 -11.55
C GLU A 275 -9.52 12.95 -10.42
N GLY A 276 -9.61 11.64 -10.67
CA GLY A 276 -9.22 10.61 -9.70
C GLY A 276 -7.73 10.72 -9.34
N GLN A 277 -6.87 10.88 -10.33
CA GLN A 277 -5.44 11.05 -10.13
C GLN A 277 -5.11 12.36 -9.38
N ALA A 278 -5.81 13.45 -9.66
CA ALA A 278 -5.66 14.69 -8.89
C ALA A 278 -6.09 14.51 -7.43
N THR A 279 -7.16 13.72 -7.19
CA THR A 279 -7.59 13.39 -5.82
C THR A 279 -6.57 12.53 -5.10
N MET A 280 -5.95 11.53 -5.78
CA MET A 280 -4.87 10.72 -5.24
C MET A 280 -3.64 11.55 -4.82
N GLN A 281 -3.46 12.76 -5.33
CA GLN A 281 -2.35 13.65 -4.96
C GLN A 281 -2.75 14.73 -3.95
N ASN A 282 -4.02 14.84 -3.58
CA ASN A 282 -4.53 15.91 -2.74
C ASN A 282 -4.46 15.58 -1.25
N GLY A 283 -3.25 15.44 -0.73
CA GLY A 283 -2.95 15.20 0.69
C GLY A 283 -1.44 15.25 0.95
N ASP A 284 -1.05 15.13 2.20
CA ASP A 284 0.35 15.29 2.64
C ASP A 284 0.92 14.02 3.31
N ASP A 285 0.11 12.96 3.44
CA ASP A 285 0.55 11.68 3.95
C ASP A 285 1.33 10.88 2.90
N THR A 286 1.79 9.71 3.28
CA THR A 286 2.75 8.90 2.53
C THR A 286 2.33 8.65 1.09
N ASP A 287 1.14 8.09 0.89
CA ASP A 287 0.75 7.56 -0.43
C ASP A 287 0.39 8.65 -1.44
N PHE A 288 0.12 9.88 -0.97
CA PHE A 288 -0.10 11.03 -1.85
C PHE A 288 1.16 11.47 -2.62
N PHE A 289 2.36 10.97 -2.25
CA PHE A 289 3.64 11.22 -2.94
C PHE A 289 4.04 10.10 -3.91
N TYR A 290 3.09 9.39 -4.48
CA TYR A 290 3.36 8.37 -5.49
C TYR A 290 3.95 8.95 -6.79
N ILE A 291 4.50 8.10 -7.63
CA ILE A 291 4.96 8.42 -9.00
C ILE A 291 3.80 8.12 -9.96
N PRO A 292 3.27 9.14 -10.65
CA PRO A 292 2.23 8.93 -11.65
C PRO A 292 2.72 8.10 -12.83
N ILE A 293 1.88 7.19 -13.27
CA ILE A 293 2.15 6.28 -14.40
C ILE A 293 1.18 6.49 -15.58
N ILE A 294 0.31 7.49 -15.47
CA ILE A 294 -0.67 7.86 -16.50
C ILE A 294 -0.18 9.15 -17.17
N LYS A 295 -0.19 9.18 -18.50
CA LYS A 295 0.25 10.34 -19.29
C LYS A 295 -0.57 11.59 -18.95
N GLY A 296 0.11 12.72 -18.87
CA GLY A 296 -0.51 14.01 -18.55
C GLY A 296 -0.68 14.28 -17.05
N ILE A 297 -0.37 13.30 -16.19
CA ILE A 297 -0.33 13.50 -14.74
C ILE A 297 1.11 13.77 -14.31
N ASN A 298 1.34 14.88 -13.63
CA ASN A 298 2.64 15.22 -13.08
C ASN A 298 2.77 14.75 -11.64
N ALA A 299 3.96 14.36 -11.22
CA ALA A 299 4.25 14.10 -9.82
C ALA A 299 4.16 15.39 -8.98
N LYS A 300 3.97 15.26 -7.68
CA LYS A 300 4.02 16.40 -6.75
C LYS A 300 5.35 17.15 -6.87
N PRO A 301 5.36 18.48 -6.64
CA PRO A 301 6.60 19.26 -6.65
C PRO A 301 7.66 18.64 -5.72
N GLY A 302 8.89 18.53 -6.23
CA GLY A 302 10.02 17.97 -5.49
C GLY A 302 10.08 16.44 -5.44
N ARG A 303 9.06 15.73 -5.94
CA ARG A 303 9.07 14.26 -6.03
C ARG A 303 10.02 13.81 -7.13
N GLU A 304 11.08 13.06 -6.78
CA GLU A 304 11.98 12.44 -7.76
C GLU A 304 11.25 11.32 -8.54
N THR A 305 11.40 11.32 -9.84
CA THR A 305 10.77 10.35 -10.74
C THR A 305 11.77 9.67 -11.68
N ASN A 306 13.00 10.19 -11.77
CA ASN A 306 14.06 9.60 -12.59
C ASN A 306 14.85 8.57 -11.78
N ILE A 307 14.25 7.38 -11.61
CA ILE A 307 14.77 6.32 -10.75
C ILE A 307 15.19 5.14 -11.61
N THR A 308 16.33 4.55 -11.30
CA THR A 308 16.74 3.27 -11.87
C THR A 308 16.00 2.14 -11.16
N TYR A 309 15.17 1.42 -11.91
CA TYR A 309 14.45 0.27 -11.39
C TYR A 309 15.19 -1.03 -11.68
N THR A 310 15.17 -1.95 -10.72
CA THR A 310 15.53 -3.36 -10.92
C THR A 310 14.26 -4.15 -11.25
N HIS A 311 14.43 -5.17 -12.09
CA HIS A 311 13.34 -6.09 -12.38
C HIS A 311 13.08 -6.98 -11.17
N LEU A 312 11.81 -7.18 -10.83
CA LEU A 312 11.34 -8.19 -9.91
C LEU A 312 10.62 -9.28 -10.70
N ASP A 313 11.05 -10.52 -10.53
CA ASP A 313 10.25 -11.67 -10.96
C ASP A 313 9.19 -11.95 -9.89
N ASP A 314 7.96 -11.52 -10.18
CA ASP A 314 6.83 -11.64 -9.26
C ASP A 314 6.45 -13.10 -8.99
N ALA A 315 6.66 -14.01 -9.96
CA ALA A 315 6.39 -15.42 -9.78
C ALA A 315 7.35 -16.05 -8.76
N VAL A 316 8.64 -15.72 -8.87
CA VAL A 316 9.65 -16.13 -7.87
C VAL A 316 9.35 -15.51 -6.51
N ALA A 317 9.03 -14.21 -6.46
CA ALA A 317 8.69 -13.54 -5.22
C ALA A 317 7.48 -14.17 -4.54
N SER A 318 6.40 -14.43 -5.29
CA SER A 318 5.19 -15.10 -4.79
C SER A 318 5.46 -16.51 -4.29
N ALA A 319 6.24 -17.31 -5.04
CA ALA A 319 6.56 -18.69 -4.67
C ALA A 319 7.36 -18.82 -3.36
N HIS A 320 8.23 -17.84 -3.07
CA HIS A 320 9.10 -17.84 -1.89
C HIS A 320 8.60 -16.96 -0.74
N GLU A 321 7.40 -16.36 -0.83
CA GLU A 321 6.92 -15.39 0.14
C GLU A 321 6.97 -15.90 1.57
N THR A 322 6.39 -17.06 1.83
CA THR A 322 6.34 -17.66 3.17
C THR A 322 7.73 -17.95 3.72
N GLU A 323 8.60 -18.54 2.88
CA GLU A 323 9.97 -18.89 3.27
C GLU A 323 10.79 -17.64 3.65
N TRP A 324 10.80 -16.63 2.78
CA TRP A 324 11.63 -15.44 2.99
C TRP A 324 11.12 -14.56 4.12
N LYS A 325 9.82 -14.43 4.29
CA LYS A 325 9.20 -13.75 5.43
C LYS A 325 9.54 -14.45 6.75
N GLN A 326 9.44 -15.78 6.80
CA GLN A 326 9.78 -16.54 7.99
C GLN A 326 11.26 -16.41 8.32
N TRP A 327 12.14 -16.52 7.30
CA TRP A 327 13.58 -16.32 7.49
C TRP A 327 13.89 -14.92 8.07
N TYR A 328 13.26 -13.86 7.54
CA TYR A 328 13.46 -12.50 8.04
C TYR A 328 13.01 -12.38 9.50
N LYS A 329 11.85 -12.91 9.82
CA LYS A 329 11.28 -12.91 11.17
C LYS A 329 12.22 -13.57 12.17
N ASP A 330 12.71 -14.76 11.87
CA ASP A 330 13.57 -15.53 12.78
C ASP A 330 14.90 -14.85 13.07
N ASN A 331 15.42 -14.11 12.10
CA ASN A 331 16.73 -13.46 12.22
C ASN A 331 16.65 -12.02 12.75
N PHE A 332 15.64 -11.22 12.40
CA PHE A 332 15.65 -9.77 12.57
C PHE A 332 14.44 -9.17 13.30
N VAL A 333 13.43 -9.97 13.66
CA VAL A 333 12.27 -9.50 14.42
C VAL A 333 12.35 -10.01 15.87
N GLN A 334 11.89 -9.18 16.83
CA GLN A 334 11.86 -9.54 18.25
C GLN A 334 10.63 -10.39 18.58
#